data_08e5651075f2ec878454191be3c4dba3
#
_entry.id   08e5651075f2ec878454191be3c4dba3
#
_cell.length_a   1.000
_cell.length_b   1.000
_cell.length_c   1.000
_cell.angle_alpha   90.00
_cell.angle_beta   90.00
_cell.angle_gamma   90.00
#
_symmetry.space_group_name_H-M   'P 1'
#
loop_
_entity.id
_entity.type
_entity.pdbx_description
1 polymer ?
#
loop_
_entity_poly.entity_id
_entity_poly.type
_entity_poly.pdbx_seq_one_letter_code
_entity_poly.pdbx_strand_id
1 'polypeptide(L)'
;LPEQAAKIAELLQGAHADGFAWGDMAVLCRDAKARDLCASTLAQRKLPVENRLGSGDFDPTSNKIKVMTMKVSKGLEFPVVALPGVGDIPAAGENEKEAARVLYVAATRATQRLVMGVRGDGEFVERFYPRMSFLSPTVFTH
;
A
#
# COMPACT_ATOMS: atom_id res chain seq x y z
N LEU A 1 -12.85 0.34 8.35
CA LEU A 1 -12.09 0.18 7.11
C LEU A 1 -12.63 0.97 5.91
N PRO A 2 -13.96 1.17 5.76
CA PRO A 2 -14.47 1.98 4.65
C PRO A 2 -13.91 3.39 4.61
N GLU A 3 -13.74 4.05 5.74
CA GLU A 3 -13.14 5.38 5.81
C GLU A 3 -11.69 5.36 5.36
N GLN A 4 -10.97 4.31 5.73
CA GLN A 4 -9.58 4.16 5.29
C GLN A 4 -9.48 3.95 3.79
N ALA A 5 -10.37 3.14 3.21
CA ALA A 5 -10.37 2.92 1.77
C ALA A 5 -10.62 4.22 1.01
N ALA A 6 -11.56 5.04 1.49
CA ALA A 6 -11.84 6.34 0.88
C ALA A 6 -10.64 7.27 0.99
N LYS A 7 -9.98 7.29 2.15
CA LYS A 7 -8.80 8.13 2.36
C LYS A 7 -7.62 7.68 1.49
N ILE A 8 -7.45 6.37 1.33
CA ILE A 8 -6.43 5.83 0.43
C ILE A 8 -6.65 6.35 -0.99
N ALA A 9 -7.90 6.34 -1.46
CA ALA A 9 -8.20 6.85 -2.79
C ALA A 9 -7.72 8.30 -2.94
N GLU A 10 -7.97 9.15 -1.95
CA GLU A 10 -7.53 10.54 -1.97
C GLU A 10 -6.00 10.63 -1.99
N LEU A 11 -5.33 9.84 -1.16
CA LEU A 11 -3.87 9.87 -1.07
C LEU A 11 -3.21 9.38 -2.35
N LEU A 12 -3.78 8.36 -3.00
CA LEU A 12 -3.24 7.88 -4.27
C LEU A 12 -3.50 8.89 -5.40
N GLN A 13 -4.64 9.57 -5.37
CA GLN A 13 -4.89 10.67 -6.31
C GLN A 13 -3.87 11.78 -6.12
N GLY A 14 -3.53 12.08 -4.86
CA GLY A 14 -2.48 13.06 -4.55
C GLY A 14 -1.11 12.64 -5.07
N ALA A 15 -0.76 11.37 -4.93
CA ALA A 15 0.49 10.84 -5.45
C ALA A 15 0.53 10.94 -6.98
N HIS A 16 -0.59 10.66 -7.64
CA HIS A 16 -0.67 10.79 -9.08
C HIS A 16 -0.48 12.25 -9.52
N ALA A 17 -1.07 13.18 -8.79
CA ALA A 17 -0.87 14.60 -9.03
C ALA A 17 0.59 15.01 -8.83
N ASP A 18 1.31 14.34 -7.95
CA ASP A 18 2.72 14.56 -7.69
C ASP A 18 3.65 13.92 -8.73
N GLY A 19 3.09 13.23 -9.71
CA GLY A 19 3.87 12.68 -10.82
C GLY A 19 3.98 11.16 -10.87
N PHE A 20 3.43 10.43 -9.91
CA PHE A 20 3.46 8.97 -9.95
C PHE A 20 2.41 8.43 -10.91
N ALA A 21 2.79 7.43 -11.70
CA ALA A 21 1.84 6.72 -12.55
C ALA A 21 0.95 5.82 -11.69
N TRP A 22 -0.25 5.53 -12.16
CA TRP A 22 -1.12 4.59 -11.45
C TRP A 22 -0.45 3.23 -11.26
N GLY A 23 0.30 2.77 -12.26
CA GLY A 23 1.03 1.51 -12.20
C GLY A 23 2.16 1.48 -11.17
N ASP A 24 2.57 2.64 -10.64
CA ASP A 24 3.58 2.74 -9.60
C ASP A 24 3.00 2.47 -8.20
N MET A 25 1.70 2.28 -8.09
CA MET A 25 1.01 2.24 -6.82
C MET A 25 0.48 0.85 -6.49
N ALA A 26 0.56 0.50 -5.21
CA ALA A 26 -0.02 -0.73 -4.70
C ALA A 26 -0.71 -0.48 -3.36
N VAL A 27 -1.80 -1.19 -3.12
CA VAL A 27 -2.49 -1.24 -1.85
C VAL A 27 -2.33 -2.65 -1.32
N LEU A 28 -1.68 -2.81 -0.18
CA LEU A 28 -1.39 -4.11 0.39
C LEU A 28 -2.24 -4.32 1.64
N CYS A 29 -3.13 -5.29 1.59
CA CYS A 29 -4.13 -5.52 2.61
C CYS A 29 -3.81 -6.78 3.42
N ARG A 30 -4.27 -6.83 4.65
CA ARG A 30 -3.98 -7.95 5.54
C ARG A 30 -4.74 -9.22 5.14
N ASP A 31 -5.91 -9.08 4.52
CA ASP A 31 -6.72 -10.23 4.10
C ASP A 31 -7.52 -9.93 2.84
N ALA A 32 -8.15 -10.98 2.30
CA ALA A 32 -8.91 -10.87 1.07
C ALA A 32 -10.12 -9.95 1.18
N LYS A 33 -10.74 -9.90 2.35
CA LYS A 33 -11.90 -9.05 2.58
C LYS A 33 -11.53 -7.58 2.48
N ALA A 34 -10.43 -7.18 3.12
CA ALA A 34 -9.92 -5.81 3.05
C ALA A 34 -9.48 -5.47 1.62
N ARG A 35 -8.82 -6.42 0.94
CA ARG A 35 -8.39 -6.27 -0.44
C ARG A 35 -9.59 -5.95 -1.35
N ASP A 36 -10.64 -6.75 -1.25
CA ASP A 36 -11.81 -6.59 -2.11
C ASP A 36 -12.55 -5.29 -1.82
N LEU A 37 -12.63 -4.89 -0.56
CA LEU A 37 -13.22 -3.61 -0.19
C LEU A 37 -12.44 -2.44 -0.77
N CYS A 38 -11.13 -2.46 -0.65
CA CYS A 38 -10.29 -1.39 -1.20
C CYS A 38 -10.38 -1.33 -2.72
N ALA A 39 -10.32 -2.48 -3.39
CA ALA A 39 -10.43 -2.52 -4.84
C ALA A 39 -11.77 -1.96 -5.32
N SER A 40 -12.85 -2.35 -4.65
CA SER A 40 -14.19 -1.87 -4.97
C SER A 40 -14.31 -0.36 -4.76
N THR A 41 -13.79 0.15 -3.65
CA THR A 41 -13.86 1.58 -3.33
C THR A 41 -13.09 2.41 -4.35
N LEU A 42 -11.90 1.97 -4.72
CA LEU A 42 -11.10 2.67 -5.71
C LEU A 42 -11.76 2.65 -7.09
N ALA A 43 -12.34 1.52 -7.47
CA ALA A 43 -13.05 1.39 -8.74
C ALA A 43 -14.28 2.29 -8.79
N GLN A 44 -15.02 2.41 -7.68
CA GLN A 44 -16.17 3.30 -7.60
C GLN A 44 -15.77 4.76 -7.78
N ARG A 45 -14.56 5.11 -7.44
CA ARG A 45 -14.02 6.46 -7.64
C ARG A 45 -13.37 6.62 -9.02
N LYS A 46 -13.57 5.64 -9.89
CA LYS A 46 -13.10 5.66 -11.28
C LYS A 46 -11.57 5.66 -11.41
N LEU A 47 -10.89 5.11 -10.43
CA LEU A 47 -9.45 4.93 -10.51
C LEU A 47 -9.14 3.60 -11.21
N PRO A 48 -8.07 3.54 -12.00
CA PRO A 48 -7.68 2.28 -12.65
C PRO A 48 -7.13 1.31 -11.62
N VAL A 49 -7.78 0.16 -11.47
CA VAL A 49 -7.47 -0.81 -10.41
C VAL A 49 -7.34 -2.21 -10.98
N GLU A 50 -6.35 -2.93 -10.51
CA GLU A 50 -6.20 -4.35 -10.76
C GLU A 50 -6.27 -5.06 -9.42
N ASN A 51 -7.34 -5.85 -9.19
CA ASN A 51 -7.52 -6.62 -7.97
C ASN A 51 -6.82 -7.97 -8.14
N ARG A 52 -5.64 -8.11 -7.54
CA ARG A 52 -4.83 -9.32 -7.68
C ARG A 52 -5.25 -10.35 -6.64
N LEU A 53 -5.81 -11.45 -7.11
CA LEU A 53 -6.35 -12.50 -6.25
C LEU A 53 -5.31 -13.51 -5.79
N GLY A 54 -4.13 -13.51 -6.40
CA GLY A 54 -3.07 -14.43 -6.02
C GLY A 54 -1.74 -13.99 -6.63
N SER A 55 -0.72 -14.83 -6.48
CA SER A 55 0.63 -14.56 -6.98
C SER A 55 0.82 -14.91 -8.45
N GLY A 56 -0.26 -15.15 -9.17
CA GLY A 56 -0.21 -15.46 -10.60
C GLY A 56 0.28 -14.30 -11.44
N ASP A 57 0.00 -14.35 -12.72
CA ASP A 57 0.54 -13.43 -13.72
C ASP A 57 0.57 -11.98 -13.26
N PHE A 58 1.76 -11.46 -13.10
CA PHE A 58 2.00 -10.06 -12.78
C PHE A 58 2.51 -9.34 -14.02
N ASP A 59 1.76 -8.34 -14.46
CA ASP A 59 2.17 -7.49 -15.58
C ASP A 59 2.68 -6.15 -15.03
N PRO A 60 4.00 -5.98 -14.93
CA PRO A 60 4.57 -4.73 -14.40
C PRO A 60 4.32 -3.53 -15.32
N THR A 61 3.91 -3.77 -16.57
CA THR A 61 3.64 -2.69 -17.51
C THR A 61 2.21 -2.17 -17.41
N SER A 62 1.34 -2.86 -16.66
CA SER A 62 -0.05 -2.43 -16.48
C SER A 62 -0.10 -1.12 -15.70
N ASN A 63 -0.70 -0.09 -16.28
CA ASN A 63 -0.81 1.22 -15.62
C ASN A 63 -2.07 1.28 -14.75
N LYS A 64 -2.13 0.38 -13.76
CA LYS A 64 -3.24 0.28 -12.82
C LYS A 64 -2.71 0.15 -11.40
N ILE A 65 -3.45 0.67 -10.44
CA ILE A 65 -3.16 0.48 -9.02
C ILE A 65 -3.36 -1.00 -8.71
N LYS A 66 -2.34 -1.66 -8.17
CA LYS A 66 -2.43 -3.08 -7.81
C LYS A 66 -2.96 -3.19 -6.37
N VAL A 67 -4.04 -3.92 -6.19
CA VAL A 67 -4.58 -4.19 -4.86
C VAL A 67 -4.40 -5.69 -4.59
N MET A 68 -3.74 -6.02 -3.49
CA MET A 68 -3.40 -7.40 -3.17
C MET A 68 -3.26 -7.57 -1.67
N THR A 69 -3.17 -8.81 -1.21
CA THR A 69 -2.84 -9.06 0.19
C THR A 69 -1.33 -8.88 0.40
N MET A 70 -0.94 -8.59 1.64
CA MET A 70 0.47 -8.41 1.98
C MET A 70 1.32 -9.61 1.60
N LYS A 71 0.77 -10.83 1.76
CA LYS A 71 1.48 -12.05 1.43
C LYS A 71 1.80 -12.17 -0.06
N VAL A 72 0.88 -11.73 -0.91
CA VAL A 72 1.07 -11.78 -2.36
C VAL A 72 2.15 -10.80 -2.81
N SER A 73 2.42 -9.75 -2.03
CA SER A 73 3.39 -8.72 -2.38
C SER A 73 4.85 -9.17 -2.25
N LYS A 74 5.09 -10.34 -1.69
CA LYS A 74 6.47 -10.82 -1.47
C LYS A 74 7.25 -10.84 -2.79
N GLY A 75 8.41 -10.22 -2.78
CA GLY A 75 9.26 -10.14 -3.96
C GLY A 75 8.93 -9.02 -4.93
N LEU A 76 7.87 -8.25 -4.66
CA LEU A 76 7.48 -7.12 -5.50
C LEU A 76 7.88 -5.81 -4.84
N GLU A 77 8.10 -4.78 -5.65
CA GLU A 77 8.39 -3.44 -5.14
C GLU A 77 7.59 -2.42 -5.93
N PHE A 78 7.18 -1.34 -5.25
CA PHE A 78 6.39 -0.28 -5.86
C PHE A 78 6.86 1.07 -5.33
N PRO A 79 6.90 2.10 -6.20
CA PRO A 79 7.22 3.45 -5.72
C PRO A 79 6.29 3.95 -4.63
N VAL A 80 4.99 3.66 -4.71
CA VAL A 80 4.00 4.09 -3.72
C VAL A 80 3.24 2.87 -3.20
N VAL A 81 3.22 2.72 -1.88
CA VAL A 81 2.49 1.63 -1.22
C VAL A 81 1.58 2.20 -0.15
N ALA A 82 0.33 1.75 -0.12
CA ALA A 82 -0.63 2.06 0.93
C ALA A 82 -0.95 0.79 1.72
N LEU A 83 -0.95 0.91 3.04
CA LEU A 83 -1.22 -0.18 3.98
C LEU A 83 -2.41 0.18 4.85
N PRO A 84 -3.63 -0.20 4.48
CA PRO A 84 -4.80 0.04 5.34
C PRO A 84 -4.80 -0.94 6.52
N GLY A 85 -5.39 -0.52 7.62
CA GLY A 85 -5.61 -1.40 8.77
C GLY A 85 -4.39 -1.76 9.59
N VAL A 86 -3.30 -1.01 9.47
CA VAL A 86 -2.07 -1.31 10.24
C VAL A 86 -2.31 -1.24 11.74
N GLY A 87 -3.17 -0.33 12.20
CA GLY A 87 -3.50 -0.21 13.62
C GLY A 87 -4.26 -1.40 14.18
N ASP A 88 -4.82 -2.24 13.33
CA ASP A 88 -5.58 -3.43 13.73
C ASP A 88 -4.73 -4.71 13.69
N ILE A 89 -3.44 -4.59 13.45
CA ILE A 89 -2.50 -5.71 13.39
C ILE A 89 -1.66 -5.70 14.66
N PRO A 90 -1.55 -6.84 15.37
CA PRO A 90 -2.20 -8.11 15.10
C PRO A 90 -3.67 -8.13 15.53
N ALA A 91 -4.48 -8.90 14.80
CA ALA A 91 -5.86 -9.11 15.19
C ALA A 91 -5.93 -10.08 16.38
N ALA A 92 -7.09 -10.11 17.05
CA ALA A 92 -7.29 -11.02 18.16
C ALA A 92 -7.02 -12.47 17.73
N GLY A 93 -6.21 -13.17 18.52
CA GLY A 93 -5.83 -14.55 18.22
C GLY A 93 -4.71 -14.71 17.19
N GLU A 94 -4.25 -13.64 16.63
CA GLU A 94 -3.15 -13.66 15.64
C GLU A 94 -1.80 -13.72 16.34
N ASN A 95 -0.85 -14.44 15.75
CA ASN A 95 0.52 -14.51 16.27
C ASN A 95 1.22 -13.16 16.02
N GLU A 96 1.64 -12.51 17.10
CA GLU A 96 2.24 -11.17 17.01
C GLU A 96 3.51 -11.14 16.17
N LYS A 97 4.37 -12.15 16.32
CA LYS A 97 5.64 -12.19 15.57
C LYS A 97 5.39 -12.40 14.08
N GLU A 98 4.44 -13.25 13.74
CA GLU A 98 4.10 -13.51 12.35
C GLU A 98 3.46 -12.28 11.72
N ALA A 99 2.53 -11.63 12.43
CA ALA A 99 1.88 -10.41 11.96
C ALA A 99 2.90 -9.29 11.75
N ALA A 100 3.85 -9.13 12.68
CA ALA A 100 4.90 -8.11 12.56
C ALA A 100 5.80 -8.39 11.35
N ARG A 101 6.11 -9.66 11.12
CA ARG A 101 6.94 -10.05 9.97
C ARG A 101 6.26 -9.74 8.64
N VAL A 102 4.98 -10.08 8.53
CA VAL A 102 4.21 -9.81 7.32
C VAL A 102 4.10 -8.31 7.08
N LEU A 103 3.84 -7.54 8.14
CA LEU A 103 3.77 -6.09 8.04
C LEU A 103 5.11 -5.49 7.61
N TYR A 104 6.21 -5.97 8.18
CA TYR A 104 7.54 -5.49 7.82
C TYR A 104 7.82 -5.74 6.34
N VAL A 105 7.52 -6.95 5.85
CA VAL A 105 7.71 -7.28 4.44
C VAL A 105 6.88 -6.36 3.56
N ALA A 106 5.61 -6.13 3.93
CA ALA A 106 4.74 -5.25 3.16
C ALA A 106 5.26 -3.81 3.14
N ALA A 107 5.68 -3.30 4.31
CA ALA A 107 6.19 -1.92 4.40
C ALA A 107 7.45 -1.72 3.56
N THR A 108 8.30 -2.75 3.46
CA THR A 108 9.53 -2.64 2.67
C THR A 108 9.30 -2.78 1.17
N ARG A 109 8.06 -2.99 0.72
CA ARG A 109 7.76 -2.96 -0.73
C ARG A 109 7.75 -1.55 -1.29
N ALA A 110 7.62 -0.52 -0.44
CA ALA A 110 7.60 0.87 -0.87
C ALA A 110 9.04 1.38 -1.08
N THR A 111 9.29 1.98 -2.25
CA THR A 111 10.62 2.54 -2.53
C THR A 111 10.66 4.06 -2.41
N GLN A 112 9.53 4.76 -2.52
CA GLN A 112 9.52 6.22 -2.47
C GLN A 112 8.50 6.80 -1.50
N ARG A 113 7.32 6.19 -1.37
CA ARG A 113 6.28 6.72 -0.50
C ARG A 113 5.50 5.58 0.13
N LEU A 114 5.35 5.63 1.45
CA LEU A 114 4.60 4.65 2.21
C LEU A 114 3.51 5.37 2.99
N VAL A 115 2.28 4.88 2.88
CA VAL A 115 1.11 5.44 3.55
C VAL A 115 0.49 4.33 4.40
N MET A 116 0.35 4.56 5.71
CA MET A 116 -0.17 3.55 6.63
C MET A 116 -1.39 4.07 7.38
N GLY A 117 -2.47 3.31 7.35
CA GLY A 117 -3.67 3.61 8.11
C GLY A 117 -3.51 3.15 9.55
N VAL A 118 -3.42 4.08 10.49
CA VAL A 118 -3.13 3.75 11.89
C VAL A 118 -4.37 3.71 12.77
N ARG A 119 -5.50 4.25 12.29
CA ARG A 119 -6.77 4.22 13.01
C ARG A 119 -7.93 3.97 12.05
N GLY A 120 -9.00 3.38 12.58
CA GLY A 120 -10.18 3.09 11.79
C GLY A 120 -10.90 4.32 11.25
N ASP A 121 -10.65 5.49 11.83
CA ASP A 121 -11.27 6.74 11.42
C ASP A 121 -10.60 7.43 10.23
N GLY A 122 -9.65 6.76 9.60
CA GLY A 122 -9.00 7.30 8.41
C GLY A 122 -7.73 8.09 8.70
N GLU A 123 -7.19 8.02 9.91
CA GLU A 123 -5.91 8.64 10.20
C GLU A 123 -4.78 7.83 9.58
N PHE A 124 -3.91 8.51 8.83
CA PHE A 124 -2.79 7.88 8.14
C PHE A 124 -1.48 8.53 8.52
N VAL A 125 -0.42 7.71 8.54
CA VAL A 125 0.95 8.16 8.63
C VAL A 125 1.60 7.96 7.26
N GLU A 126 2.24 9.02 6.77
CA GLU A 126 2.94 8.96 5.49
C GLU A 126 4.44 9.02 5.73
N ARG A 127 5.18 8.25 4.95
CA ARG A 127 6.63 8.31 4.92
C ARG A 127 7.10 8.50 3.48
N PHE A 128 8.03 9.42 3.31
CA PHE A 128 8.61 9.73 2.01
C PHE A 128 10.07 9.30 2.06
N TYR A 129 10.45 8.46 1.11
CA TYR A 129 11.82 8.00 0.99
C TYR A 129 12.47 8.80 -0.14
N PRO A 130 13.50 9.58 0.15
CA PRO A 130 14.17 10.32 -0.92
C PRO A 130 14.80 9.33 -1.90
N ARG A 131 14.81 9.71 -3.18
CA ARG A 131 15.52 8.91 -4.16
C ARG A 131 16.96 8.76 -3.71
N MET A 132 17.50 7.55 -3.86
CA MET A 132 18.91 7.33 -3.62
C MET A 132 19.70 8.31 -4.46
N SER A 133 20.36 9.23 -3.77
CA SER A 133 21.28 10.16 -4.39
C SER A 133 22.65 9.85 -3.84
N PHE A 134 23.60 9.66 -4.72
CA PHE A 134 24.98 9.44 -4.31
C PHE A 134 25.59 10.68 -3.65
N LEU A 135 24.91 11.81 -3.78
CA LEU A 135 25.43 13.08 -3.34
C LEU A 135 25.01 13.48 -1.93
N SER A 136 24.11 12.74 -1.30
CA SER A 136 23.54 13.16 -0.02
C SER A 136 23.22 11.99 0.89
N PRO A 137 24.25 11.28 1.36
CA PRO A 137 24.01 10.16 2.28
C PRO A 137 23.47 10.59 3.64
N THR A 138 23.50 11.88 3.95
CA THR A 138 23.10 12.41 5.24
C THR A 138 21.63 12.82 5.31
N VAL A 139 20.88 12.65 4.26
CA VAL A 139 19.52 13.16 4.14
C VAL A 139 18.47 12.19 4.68
N PHE A 140 18.89 11.14 5.36
CA PHE A 140 18.00 10.05 5.76
C PHE A 140 17.50 10.22 7.17
N THR A 141 16.75 11.25 7.40
CA THR A 141 15.98 11.40 8.63
C THR A 141 14.53 11.18 8.26
N HIS A 142 14.01 10.08 8.70
CA HIS A 142 12.62 9.75 8.45
C HIS A 142 11.88 9.61 9.74
#